data_a68b8f6c0bde6019d11734421e2c69dd
#
_entry.id   a68b8f6c0bde6019d11734421e2c69dd
#
_cell.length_a   1.000
_cell.length_b   1.000
_cell.length_c   1.000
_cell.angle_alpha   90.00
_cell.angle_beta   90.00
_cell.angle_gamma   90.00
#
_symmetry.space_group_name_H-M   'P 1'
#
loop_
_entity.id
_entity.type
_entity.pdbx_description
1 polymer ?
#
loop_
_entity_poly.entity_id
_entity_poly.type
_entity_poly.pdbx_seq_one_letter_code
_entity_poly.pdbx_strand_id
1 'polypeptide(L)'
;MAFSCFGSFRQCKDNRGTQVQGLEIATNNVRLFSYNSLRSATENFHPSKKIGGGGFGVVYKGVLRDGRTVAIKCLSAESKQGTSELLTEINMISNTRHPNLVQLIGCCVEGVNRILVYEYLENNSLASALLGSKGKRVPLNWTKRAAICLGTASGLAFLHEEAEPPIVHRDIKASNVLIDENLHPKIGDFGLAKLFPDNITHVSTRVAGTIGYLAPEYALLGQLTKKADVYSFGVLILEIVSGSSSSNAAFGEDLLILVEWAWKLREEGRLLDLVDPELTDYPEAEVLRFIKVALFCIQSAYNQRPNMKQVIKMLSKEVKLNEKLLTEPGVYRPHSSKRSSDSSNITTSSKGKKGVTSANTTDFHSFQSVSEMIPR
;
A
#
# COMPACT_ATOMS: atom_id res chain seq x y z
N MET A 1 -37.04 25.43 53.35
CA MET A 1 -35.75 25.85 52.75
C MET A 1 -35.03 24.59 52.28
N ALA A 2 -35.00 24.37 51.00
CA ALA A 2 -34.43 23.19 50.38
C ALA A 2 -33.12 23.62 49.71
N PHE A 3 -32.00 23.01 50.08
CA PHE A 3 -30.74 23.15 49.37
C PHE A 3 -30.55 21.91 48.47
N SER A 4 -30.56 22.14 47.18
CA SER A 4 -30.27 21.20 46.13
C SER A 4 -28.73 21.14 45.90
N CYS A 5 -28.10 19.99 46.16
CA CYS A 5 -26.73 19.73 45.77
C CYS A 5 -26.73 19.12 44.34
N PHE A 6 -26.31 19.89 43.35
CA PHE A 6 -25.97 19.41 42.02
C PHE A 6 -24.61 18.72 42.04
N GLY A 7 -24.60 17.40 42.03
CA GLY A 7 -23.41 16.58 41.79
C GLY A 7 -23.15 16.44 40.31
N SER A 8 -22.05 17.04 39.86
CA SER A 8 -21.58 16.96 38.48
C SER A 8 -21.05 15.55 38.21
N PHE A 9 -21.84 14.70 37.55
CA PHE A 9 -21.34 13.42 37.01
C PHE A 9 -20.51 13.69 35.78
N ARG A 10 -19.17 13.64 35.95
CA ARG A 10 -18.24 13.48 34.83
C ARG A 10 -18.45 12.09 34.23
N GLN A 11 -19.10 12.01 33.09
CA GLN A 11 -19.15 10.81 32.25
C GLN A 11 -17.75 10.56 31.69
N CYS A 12 -16.98 9.65 32.33
CA CYS A 12 -15.88 8.98 31.67
C CYS A 12 -16.45 8.13 30.53
N LYS A 13 -16.36 8.61 29.29
CA LYS A 13 -16.66 7.79 28.10
C LYS A 13 -15.70 6.61 28.08
N ASP A 14 -16.23 5.44 28.37
CA ASP A 14 -15.51 4.17 28.33
C ASP A 14 -15.25 3.80 26.86
N ASN A 15 -14.04 4.08 26.41
CA ASN A 15 -13.59 3.79 25.03
C ASN A 15 -13.64 2.28 24.68
N ARG A 16 -13.85 1.41 25.67
CA ARG A 16 -14.01 -0.04 25.46
C ARG A 16 -15.37 -0.42 24.90
N GLY A 17 -16.44 0.24 25.31
CA GLY A 17 -17.80 -0.04 24.82
C GLY A 17 -17.98 0.26 23.32
N THR A 18 -17.38 1.33 22.84
CA THR A 18 -17.49 1.74 21.42
C THR A 18 -16.70 0.81 20.49
N GLN A 19 -15.56 0.26 20.94
CA GLN A 19 -14.79 -0.71 20.16
C GLN A 19 -15.45 -2.08 20.07
N VAL A 20 -16.12 -2.54 21.16
CA VAL A 20 -16.86 -3.83 21.17
C VAL A 20 -18.07 -3.75 20.25
N GLN A 21 -18.86 -2.68 20.29
CA GLN A 21 -19.99 -2.48 19.40
C GLN A 21 -19.58 -2.38 17.92
N GLY A 22 -18.48 -1.66 17.62
CA GLY A 22 -17.97 -1.56 16.25
C GLY A 22 -17.50 -2.92 15.70
N LEU A 23 -16.96 -3.77 16.56
CA LEU A 23 -16.51 -5.12 16.19
C LEU A 23 -17.69 -6.06 15.93
N GLU A 24 -18.75 -6.02 16.76
CA GLU A 24 -19.96 -6.81 16.55
C GLU A 24 -20.69 -6.44 15.25
N ILE A 25 -20.79 -5.15 14.93
CA ILE A 25 -21.43 -4.68 13.68
C ILE A 25 -20.62 -5.12 12.46
N ALA A 26 -19.29 -4.98 12.50
CA ALA A 26 -18.43 -5.34 11.38
C ALA A 26 -18.43 -6.86 11.10
N THR A 27 -18.55 -7.69 12.13
CA THR A 27 -18.51 -9.16 11.98
C THR A 27 -19.83 -9.78 11.59
N ASN A 28 -20.97 -9.07 11.68
CA ASN A 28 -22.29 -9.63 11.33
C ASN A 28 -22.42 -10.10 9.88
N ASN A 29 -21.63 -9.53 8.95
CA ASN A 29 -21.65 -9.88 7.52
C ASN A 29 -20.51 -10.81 7.09
N VAL A 30 -19.68 -11.30 8.04
CA VAL A 30 -18.49 -12.09 7.76
C VAL A 30 -18.55 -13.42 8.50
N ARG A 31 -18.14 -14.50 7.86
CA ARG A 31 -18.08 -15.83 8.49
C ARG A 31 -17.12 -15.79 9.69
N LEU A 32 -17.61 -16.17 10.86
CA LEU A 32 -16.80 -16.30 12.07
C LEU A 32 -16.19 -17.71 12.16
N PHE A 33 -14.90 -17.76 12.45
CA PHE A 33 -14.13 -18.99 12.72
C PHE A 33 -13.73 -19.01 14.19
N SER A 34 -13.79 -20.19 14.83
CA SER A 34 -13.20 -20.37 16.15
C SER A 34 -11.67 -20.43 16.05
N TYR A 35 -10.98 -19.93 17.07
CA TYR A 35 -9.51 -20.01 17.18
C TYR A 35 -9.02 -21.47 17.04
N ASN A 36 -9.70 -22.41 17.73
CA ASN A 36 -9.35 -23.82 17.66
C ASN A 36 -9.47 -24.42 16.23
N SER A 37 -10.46 -23.95 15.44
CA SER A 37 -10.59 -24.38 14.04
C SER A 37 -9.40 -23.90 13.21
N LEU A 38 -8.98 -22.64 13.36
CA LEU A 38 -7.85 -22.07 12.62
C LEU A 38 -6.49 -22.64 13.11
N ARG A 39 -6.37 -22.89 14.42
CA ARG A 39 -5.23 -23.60 15.01
C ARG A 39 -5.06 -24.99 14.42
N SER A 40 -6.16 -25.75 14.29
CA SER A 40 -6.14 -27.06 13.66
C SER A 40 -5.80 -26.98 12.18
N ALA A 41 -6.39 -26.04 11.44
CA ALA A 41 -6.15 -25.84 10.00
C ALA A 41 -4.68 -25.51 9.66
N THR A 42 -3.93 -24.94 10.60
CA THR A 42 -2.52 -24.52 10.45
C THR A 42 -1.53 -25.44 11.16
N GLU A 43 -1.99 -26.60 11.65
CA GLU A 43 -1.15 -27.50 12.46
C GLU A 43 -0.52 -26.77 13.65
N ASN A 44 -1.35 -26.04 14.42
CA ASN A 44 -0.93 -25.23 15.57
C ASN A 44 -0.03 -24.03 15.16
N PHE A 45 -0.33 -23.36 14.05
CA PHE A 45 0.47 -22.26 13.47
C PHE A 45 1.93 -22.67 13.28
N HIS A 46 2.13 -23.89 12.78
CA HIS A 46 3.45 -24.47 12.62
C HIS A 46 4.31 -23.62 11.66
N PRO A 47 5.61 -23.42 11.97
CA PRO A 47 6.50 -22.61 11.13
C PRO A 47 6.57 -23.03 9.66
N SER A 48 6.43 -24.33 9.34
CA SER A 48 6.40 -24.83 7.95
C SER A 48 5.18 -24.36 7.16
N LYS A 49 4.12 -23.90 7.83
CA LYS A 49 2.91 -23.35 7.20
C LYS A 49 2.99 -21.85 7.00
N LYS A 50 4.03 -21.19 7.51
CA LYS A 50 4.23 -19.76 7.33
C LYS A 50 4.54 -19.47 5.86
N ILE A 51 3.71 -18.62 5.24
CA ILE A 51 3.82 -18.19 3.83
C ILE A 51 4.15 -16.73 3.66
N GLY A 52 4.04 -15.94 4.76
CA GLY A 52 4.35 -14.51 4.74
C GLY A 52 4.47 -13.95 6.16
N GLY A 53 5.00 -12.74 6.26
CA GLY A 53 5.07 -12.01 7.53
C GLY A 53 5.71 -10.65 7.36
N GLY A 54 5.32 -9.70 8.20
CA GLY A 54 5.80 -8.32 8.20
C GLY A 54 5.20 -7.53 9.36
N GLY A 55 5.26 -6.21 9.30
CA GLY A 55 4.72 -5.33 10.35
C GLY A 55 3.23 -5.51 10.62
N PHE A 56 2.47 -6.02 9.65
CA PHE A 56 1.02 -6.27 9.75
C PHE A 56 0.65 -7.65 10.31
N GLY A 57 1.64 -8.48 10.68
CA GLY A 57 1.40 -9.81 11.25
C GLY A 57 2.03 -10.95 10.46
N VAL A 58 1.60 -12.18 10.76
CA VAL A 58 2.12 -13.41 10.15
C VAL A 58 1.01 -14.12 9.39
N VAL A 59 1.31 -14.60 8.18
CA VAL A 59 0.35 -15.31 7.32
C VAL A 59 0.75 -16.79 7.22
N TYR A 60 -0.24 -17.67 7.44
CA TYR A 60 -0.09 -19.11 7.38
C TYR A 60 -0.99 -19.71 6.29
N LYS A 61 -0.51 -20.72 5.58
CA LYS A 61 -1.34 -21.60 4.78
C LYS A 61 -2.10 -22.56 5.71
N GLY A 62 -3.42 -22.63 5.56
CA GLY A 62 -4.27 -23.55 6.32
C GLY A 62 -5.16 -24.39 5.42
N VAL A 63 -5.57 -25.56 5.91
CA VAL A 63 -6.58 -26.40 5.25
C VAL A 63 -7.78 -26.52 6.20
N LEU A 64 -8.92 -25.99 5.79
CA LEU A 64 -10.15 -26.06 6.56
C LEU A 64 -10.73 -27.49 6.57
N ARG A 65 -11.65 -27.76 7.49
CA ARG A 65 -12.30 -29.10 7.60
C ARG A 65 -13.06 -29.50 6.34
N ASP A 66 -13.51 -28.55 5.54
CA ASP A 66 -14.18 -28.77 4.26
C ASP A 66 -13.21 -29.01 3.09
N GLY A 67 -11.90 -29.12 3.36
CA GLY A 67 -10.84 -29.35 2.39
C GLY A 67 -10.32 -28.09 1.69
N ARG A 68 -10.94 -26.93 1.86
CA ARG A 68 -10.49 -25.68 1.25
C ARG A 68 -9.16 -25.21 1.83
N THR A 69 -8.23 -24.86 0.93
CA THR A 69 -6.99 -24.19 1.30
C THR A 69 -7.25 -22.68 1.45
N VAL A 70 -6.71 -22.10 2.52
CA VAL A 70 -6.91 -20.69 2.89
C VAL A 70 -5.59 -20.04 3.34
N ALA A 71 -5.52 -18.71 3.25
CA ALA A 71 -4.47 -17.91 3.86
C ALA A 71 -5.01 -17.30 5.17
N ILE A 72 -4.31 -17.53 6.27
CA ILE A 72 -4.70 -17.15 7.63
C ILE A 72 -3.72 -16.11 8.14
N LYS A 73 -4.15 -14.83 8.17
CA LYS A 73 -3.35 -13.67 8.62
C LYS A 73 -3.63 -13.41 10.09
N CYS A 74 -2.63 -13.69 10.94
CA CYS A 74 -2.65 -13.39 12.37
C CYS A 74 -2.10 -11.99 12.58
N LEU A 75 -2.97 -11.04 12.99
CA LEU A 75 -2.57 -9.66 13.29
C LEU A 75 -1.91 -9.59 14.66
N SER A 76 -1.01 -8.61 14.87
CA SER A 76 -0.33 -8.40 16.14
C SER A 76 -1.34 -8.08 17.25
N ALA A 77 -1.36 -8.91 18.31
CA ALA A 77 -2.32 -8.81 19.42
C ALA A 77 -2.03 -7.63 20.36
N GLU A 78 -0.79 -7.17 20.43
CA GLU A 78 -0.34 -6.21 21.45
C GLU A 78 -0.63 -4.74 21.11
N SER A 79 -1.09 -4.45 19.89
CA SER A 79 -1.33 -3.09 19.46
C SER A 79 -2.83 -2.79 19.29
N LYS A 80 -3.26 -1.61 19.74
CA LYS A 80 -4.53 -0.98 19.30
C LYS A 80 -4.63 -0.95 17.77
N GLN A 81 -3.51 -1.03 17.08
CA GLN A 81 -3.36 -1.06 15.64
C GLN A 81 -3.91 -2.36 15.03
N GLY A 82 -3.65 -3.54 15.60
CA GLY A 82 -4.17 -4.82 15.06
C GLY A 82 -5.70 -4.91 15.07
N THR A 83 -6.36 -4.37 16.10
CA THR A 83 -7.85 -4.31 16.10
C THR A 83 -8.36 -3.28 15.08
N SER A 84 -7.69 -2.13 14.93
CA SER A 84 -8.05 -1.13 13.93
C SER A 84 -7.86 -1.65 12.50
N GLU A 85 -6.77 -2.38 12.24
CA GLU A 85 -6.50 -3.02 10.95
C GLU A 85 -7.56 -4.08 10.63
N LEU A 86 -7.89 -4.95 11.60
CA LEU A 86 -8.95 -5.95 11.44
C LEU A 86 -10.28 -5.31 11.01
N LEU A 87 -10.71 -4.27 11.76
CA LEU A 87 -11.95 -3.56 11.46
C LEU A 87 -11.91 -2.88 10.09
N THR A 88 -10.78 -2.25 9.76
CA THR A 88 -10.58 -1.62 8.46
C THR A 88 -10.70 -2.65 7.35
N GLU A 89 -9.97 -3.77 7.41
CA GLU A 89 -10.02 -4.81 6.40
C GLU A 89 -11.42 -5.41 6.25
N ILE A 90 -12.10 -5.72 7.37
CA ILE A 90 -13.46 -6.25 7.31
C ILE A 90 -14.42 -5.24 6.65
N ASN A 91 -14.40 -3.99 7.09
CA ASN A 91 -15.32 -2.96 6.57
C ASN A 91 -15.08 -2.64 5.09
N MET A 92 -13.83 -2.73 4.62
CA MET A 92 -13.49 -2.41 3.23
C MET A 92 -13.86 -3.54 2.26
N ILE A 93 -13.59 -4.81 2.63
CA ILE A 93 -13.65 -5.90 1.65
C ILE A 93 -14.70 -6.99 1.95
N SER A 94 -15.42 -6.94 3.08
CA SER A 94 -16.43 -7.96 3.39
C SER A 94 -17.54 -8.07 2.34
N ASN A 95 -17.95 -6.94 1.80
CA ASN A 95 -19.03 -6.83 0.78
C ASN A 95 -18.47 -6.55 -0.63
N THR A 96 -17.15 -6.46 -0.78
CA THR A 96 -16.49 -6.10 -2.04
C THR A 96 -16.08 -7.36 -2.77
N ARG A 97 -16.56 -7.55 -4.02
CA ARG A 97 -16.21 -8.71 -4.85
C ARG A 97 -15.79 -8.25 -6.24
N HIS A 98 -14.57 -8.58 -6.60
CA HIS A 98 -14.03 -8.31 -7.93
C HIS A 98 -12.96 -9.38 -8.25
N PRO A 99 -12.81 -9.84 -9.51
CA PRO A 99 -11.83 -10.88 -9.86
C PRO A 99 -10.39 -10.50 -9.53
N ASN A 100 -10.06 -9.21 -9.51
CA ASN A 100 -8.72 -8.70 -9.20
C ASN A 100 -8.58 -8.16 -7.77
N LEU A 101 -9.44 -8.58 -6.83
CA LEU A 101 -9.33 -8.31 -5.41
C LEU A 101 -9.29 -9.62 -4.63
N VAL A 102 -8.47 -9.69 -3.58
CA VAL A 102 -8.40 -10.86 -2.70
C VAL A 102 -9.69 -10.96 -1.89
N GLN A 103 -10.30 -12.15 -1.88
CA GLN A 103 -11.55 -12.40 -1.18
C GLN A 103 -11.31 -12.67 0.30
N LEU A 104 -11.97 -11.91 1.17
CA LEU A 104 -12.10 -12.25 2.59
C LEU A 104 -13.15 -13.37 2.74
N ILE A 105 -12.75 -14.49 3.34
CA ILE A 105 -13.62 -15.64 3.63
C ILE A 105 -14.25 -15.53 5.01
N GLY A 106 -13.52 -14.96 5.97
CA GLY A 106 -14.00 -14.80 7.33
C GLY A 106 -12.95 -14.25 8.29
N CYS A 107 -13.28 -14.26 9.57
CA CYS A 107 -12.38 -13.78 10.61
C CYS A 107 -12.53 -14.59 11.92
N CYS A 108 -11.56 -14.44 12.83
CA CYS A 108 -11.66 -14.91 14.21
C CYS A 108 -11.36 -13.74 15.16
N VAL A 109 -12.24 -13.55 16.13
CA VAL A 109 -12.15 -12.53 17.18
C VAL A 109 -12.45 -13.20 18.52
N GLU A 110 -11.46 -13.92 19.04
CA GLU A 110 -11.58 -14.60 20.32
C GLU A 110 -10.45 -14.14 21.27
N GLY A 111 -10.82 -13.59 22.42
CA GLY A 111 -9.87 -13.06 23.40
C GLY A 111 -8.97 -12.01 22.76
N VAL A 112 -7.67 -12.25 22.77
CA VAL A 112 -6.65 -11.39 22.16
C VAL A 112 -6.41 -11.68 20.69
N ASN A 113 -6.96 -12.77 20.14
CA ASN A 113 -6.69 -13.21 18.79
C ASN A 113 -7.46 -12.36 17.78
N ARG A 114 -6.75 -11.83 16.80
CA ARG A 114 -7.26 -11.05 15.66
C ARG A 114 -6.76 -11.69 14.39
N ILE A 115 -7.63 -12.48 13.73
CA ILE A 115 -7.22 -13.32 12.61
C ILE A 115 -8.18 -13.09 11.45
N LEU A 116 -7.62 -12.88 10.26
CA LEU A 116 -8.35 -12.79 8.99
C LEU A 116 -8.11 -14.04 8.16
N VAL A 117 -9.13 -14.52 7.48
CA VAL A 117 -9.08 -15.72 6.64
C VAL A 117 -9.43 -15.33 5.22
N TYR A 118 -8.48 -15.52 4.30
CA TYR A 118 -8.59 -15.17 2.88
C TYR A 118 -8.55 -16.42 1.99
N GLU A 119 -8.94 -16.25 0.74
CA GLU A 119 -8.60 -17.21 -0.30
C GLU A 119 -7.08 -17.40 -0.36
N TYR A 120 -6.65 -18.61 -0.66
CA TYR A 120 -5.21 -18.92 -0.85
C TYR A 120 -4.83 -18.69 -2.31
N LEU A 121 -3.69 -18.04 -2.52
CA LEU A 121 -3.15 -17.75 -3.85
C LEU A 121 -1.78 -18.42 -3.99
N GLU A 122 -1.65 -19.26 -5.03
CA GLU A 122 -0.59 -20.26 -5.14
C GLU A 122 0.78 -19.64 -5.44
N ASN A 123 0.80 -18.56 -6.25
CA ASN A 123 2.03 -17.94 -6.73
C ASN A 123 2.52 -16.79 -5.85
N ASN A 124 1.97 -16.68 -4.62
CA ASN A 124 2.40 -15.68 -3.65
C ASN A 124 2.21 -14.23 -4.19
N SER A 125 3.11 -13.30 -3.85
CA SER A 125 3.05 -11.92 -4.31
C SER A 125 3.83 -11.67 -5.60
N LEU A 126 3.45 -10.64 -6.32
CA LEU A 126 4.17 -10.16 -7.49
C LEU A 126 5.63 -9.79 -7.15
N ALA A 127 5.89 -9.26 -5.94
CA ALA A 127 7.25 -9.02 -5.47
C ALA A 127 8.05 -10.32 -5.41
N SER A 128 7.47 -11.42 -4.92
CA SER A 128 8.14 -12.73 -4.91
C SER A 128 8.39 -13.25 -6.32
N ALA A 129 7.45 -13.04 -7.24
CA ALA A 129 7.55 -13.51 -8.62
C ALA A 129 8.61 -12.75 -9.43
N LEU A 130 8.68 -11.40 -9.26
CA LEU A 130 9.61 -10.55 -10.01
C LEU A 130 10.98 -10.40 -9.35
N LEU A 131 10.98 -10.17 -8.02
CA LEU A 131 12.15 -9.68 -7.29
C LEU A 131 12.72 -10.75 -6.34
N GLY A 132 12.10 -11.91 -6.26
CA GLY A 132 12.52 -13.02 -5.42
C GLY A 132 13.88 -13.62 -5.85
N SER A 133 14.44 -14.51 -5.04
CA SER A 133 15.69 -15.23 -5.41
C SER A 133 15.51 -16.05 -6.68
N LYS A 134 16.54 -16.11 -7.55
CA LYS A 134 16.49 -16.73 -8.89
C LYS A 134 15.84 -18.14 -8.94
N GLY A 135 15.95 -18.93 -7.88
CA GLY A 135 15.31 -20.27 -7.82
C GLY A 135 13.86 -20.30 -7.39
N LYS A 136 13.26 -19.13 -7.01
CA LYS A 136 11.88 -19.04 -6.53
C LYS A 136 11.01 -18.11 -7.39
N ARG A 137 11.57 -17.48 -8.42
CA ARG A 137 10.83 -16.60 -9.33
C ARG A 137 9.90 -17.40 -10.22
N VAL A 138 8.71 -16.86 -10.46
CA VAL A 138 7.80 -17.38 -11.50
C VAL A 138 8.21 -16.73 -12.82
N PRO A 139 8.44 -17.50 -13.90
CA PRO A 139 8.79 -16.91 -15.19
C PRO A 139 7.63 -16.06 -15.73
N LEU A 140 7.82 -14.75 -15.75
CA LEU A 140 6.84 -13.78 -16.24
C LEU A 140 7.37 -13.18 -17.56
N ASN A 141 6.91 -13.73 -18.70
CA ASN A 141 7.11 -13.10 -20.00
C ASN A 141 6.26 -11.82 -20.12
N TRP A 142 6.47 -11.05 -21.21
CA TRP A 142 5.78 -9.78 -21.38
C TRP A 142 4.25 -9.89 -21.34
N THR A 143 3.67 -10.86 -22.02
CA THR A 143 2.22 -11.07 -22.06
C THR A 143 1.62 -11.22 -20.65
N LYS A 144 2.30 -11.97 -19.79
CA LYS A 144 1.88 -12.14 -18.38
C LYS A 144 2.05 -10.84 -17.59
N ARG A 145 3.16 -10.12 -17.78
CA ARG A 145 3.39 -8.83 -17.12
C ARG A 145 2.34 -7.78 -17.53
N ALA A 146 2.01 -7.71 -18.80
CA ALA A 146 0.95 -6.83 -19.30
C ALA A 146 -0.43 -7.18 -18.72
N ALA A 147 -0.77 -8.48 -18.67
CA ALA A 147 -2.01 -8.96 -18.05
C ALA A 147 -2.08 -8.63 -16.56
N ILE A 148 -0.97 -8.74 -15.83
CA ILE A 148 -0.88 -8.35 -14.41
C ILE A 148 -1.11 -6.85 -14.23
N CYS A 149 -0.52 -5.99 -15.08
CA CYS A 149 -0.78 -4.55 -15.04
C CYS A 149 -2.27 -4.24 -15.28
N LEU A 150 -2.87 -4.83 -16.32
CA LEU A 150 -4.28 -4.60 -16.68
C LEU A 150 -5.25 -5.09 -15.60
N GLY A 151 -5.03 -6.29 -15.06
CA GLY A 151 -5.86 -6.81 -13.98
C GLY A 151 -5.75 -5.98 -12.70
N THR A 152 -4.54 -5.54 -12.33
CA THR A 152 -4.36 -4.65 -11.19
C THR A 152 -5.04 -3.30 -11.41
N ALA A 153 -4.94 -2.73 -12.62
CA ALA A 153 -5.64 -1.50 -12.98
C ALA A 153 -7.17 -1.67 -12.89
N SER A 154 -7.70 -2.83 -13.32
CA SER A 154 -9.12 -3.15 -13.23
C SER A 154 -9.60 -3.20 -11.76
N GLY A 155 -8.84 -3.87 -10.88
CA GLY A 155 -9.14 -3.90 -9.44
C GLY A 155 -9.16 -2.51 -8.82
N LEU A 156 -8.19 -1.65 -9.17
CA LEU A 156 -8.14 -0.27 -8.69
C LEU A 156 -9.28 0.60 -9.26
N ALA A 157 -9.62 0.43 -10.54
CA ALA A 157 -10.74 1.15 -11.15
C ALA A 157 -12.06 0.81 -10.45
N PHE A 158 -12.26 -0.47 -10.12
CA PHE A 158 -13.40 -0.90 -9.34
C PHE A 158 -13.44 -0.23 -7.96
N LEU A 159 -12.34 -0.24 -7.20
CA LEU A 159 -12.27 0.39 -5.86
C LEU A 159 -12.56 1.89 -5.91
N HIS A 160 -12.05 2.59 -6.92
CA HIS A 160 -12.16 4.04 -7.03
C HIS A 160 -13.49 4.54 -7.56
N GLU A 161 -14.17 3.76 -8.41
CA GLU A 161 -15.25 4.29 -9.26
C GLU A 161 -16.53 3.43 -9.25
N GLU A 162 -16.48 2.20 -8.70
CA GLU A 162 -17.61 1.26 -8.69
C GLU A 162 -17.97 0.77 -7.29
N ALA A 163 -17.00 0.77 -6.36
CA ALA A 163 -17.29 0.47 -4.95
C ALA A 163 -18.10 1.61 -4.32
N GLU A 164 -19.07 1.24 -3.49
CA GLU A 164 -19.95 2.19 -2.75
C GLU A 164 -19.84 1.95 -1.24
N PRO A 165 -19.27 2.92 -0.51
CA PRO A 165 -18.59 4.12 -0.98
C PRO A 165 -17.23 3.78 -1.63
N PRO A 166 -16.67 4.69 -2.48
CA PRO A 166 -15.34 4.48 -3.08
C PRO A 166 -14.25 4.26 -2.04
N ILE A 167 -13.23 3.47 -2.41
CA ILE A 167 -12.14 3.07 -1.52
C ILE A 167 -10.81 3.50 -2.11
N VAL A 168 -9.96 4.14 -1.30
CA VAL A 168 -8.54 4.39 -1.59
C VAL A 168 -7.71 3.39 -0.81
N HIS A 169 -6.86 2.62 -1.50
CA HIS A 169 -6.11 1.51 -0.92
C HIS A 169 -4.93 1.98 -0.06
N ARG A 170 -4.19 3.00 -0.49
CA ARG A 170 -3.06 3.68 0.20
C ARG A 170 -1.75 2.89 0.28
N ASP A 171 -1.73 1.61 -0.09
CA ASP A 171 -0.50 0.80 -0.06
C ASP A 171 -0.39 -0.14 -1.27
N ILE A 172 -0.59 0.42 -2.47
CA ILE A 172 -0.39 -0.30 -3.74
C ILE A 172 1.10 -0.48 -3.97
N LYS A 173 1.53 -1.74 -4.04
CA LYS A 173 2.93 -2.17 -4.26
C LYS A 173 3.00 -3.63 -4.70
N ALA A 174 4.13 -4.06 -5.21
CA ALA A 174 4.31 -5.43 -5.74
C ALA A 174 4.06 -6.53 -4.67
N SER A 175 4.33 -6.28 -3.38
CA SER A 175 4.07 -7.27 -2.33
C SER A 175 2.59 -7.40 -1.93
N ASN A 176 1.75 -6.42 -2.29
CA ASN A 176 0.32 -6.43 -2.01
C ASN A 176 -0.52 -6.84 -3.24
N VAL A 177 0.11 -7.09 -4.38
CA VAL A 177 -0.50 -7.75 -5.55
C VAL A 177 -0.16 -9.22 -5.48
N LEU A 178 -1.15 -10.07 -5.19
CA LEU A 178 -1.00 -11.52 -5.10
C LEU A 178 -1.36 -12.15 -6.43
N ILE A 179 -0.80 -13.32 -6.70
CA ILE A 179 -0.91 -14.00 -8.00
C ILE A 179 -1.54 -15.38 -7.79
N ASP A 180 -2.64 -15.67 -8.48
CA ASP A 180 -3.29 -16.97 -8.43
C ASP A 180 -2.55 -18.03 -9.28
N GLU A 181 -3.07 -19.27 -9.30
CA GLU A 181 -2.51 -20.36 -10.08
C GLU A 181 -2.43 -20.11 -11.59
N ASN A 182 -3.35 -19.27 -12.13
CA ASN A 182 -3.44 -18.90 -13.53
C ASN A 182 -2.67 -17.62 -13.87
N LEU A 183 -1.92 -17.08 -12.91
CA LEU A 183 -1.19 -15.82 -12.97
C LEU A 183 -2.09 -14.57 -13.06
N HIS A 184 -3.34 -14.64 -12.60
CA HIS A 184 -4.17 -13.45 -12.47
C HIS A 184 -3.79 -12.67 -11.20
N PRO A 185 -3.68 -11.34 -11.28
CA PRO A 185 -3.36 -10.51 -10.13
C PRO A 185 -4.60 -10.24 -9.29
N LYS A 186 -4.42 -10.24 -7.97
CA LYS A 186 -5.42 -9.83 -7.00
C LYS A 186 -4.80 -8.89 -5.97
N ILE A 187 -5.39 -7.69 -5.82
CA ILE A 187 -4.97 -6.72 -4.82
C ILE A 187 -5.42 -7.20 -3.44
N GLY A 188 -4.51 -7.22 -2.48
CA GLY A 188 -4.74 -7.61 -1.09
C GLY A 188 -4.18 -6.60 -0.11
N ASP A 189 -4.34 -6.88 1.18
CA ASP A 189 -3.88 -6.05 2.31
C ASP A 189 -4.55 -4.67 2.39
N PHE A 190 -5.82 -4.67 2.80
CA PHE A 190 -6.64 -3.46 2.96
C PHE A 190 -6.51 -2.80 4.34
N GLY A 191 -5.51 -3.18 5.15
CA GLY A 191 -5.31 -2.68 6.51
C GLY A 191 -5.11 -1.16 6.62
N LEU A 192 -4.67 -0.52 5.53
CA LEU A 192 -4.51 0.93 5.43
C LEU A 192 -5.61 1.62 4.60
N ALA A 193 -6.53 0.87 4.01
CA ALA A 193 -7.53 1.41 3.10
C ALA A 193 -8.46 2.43 3.79
N LYS A 194 -9.04 3.33 3.00
CA LYS A 194 -9.92 4.38 3.51
C LYS A 194 -11.08 4.63 2.55
N LEU A 195 -12.29 4.77 3.12
CA LEU A 195 -13.45 5.24 2.37
C LEU A 195 -13.24 6.67 1.90
N PHE A 196 -13.65 6.94 0.68
CA PHE A 196 -13.48 8.23 0.03
C PHE A 196 -14.85 8.74 -0.47
N PRO A 197 -15.61 9.50 0.34
CA PRO A 197 -16.90 10.02 -0.05
C PRO A 197 -16.83 10.87 -1.32
N ASP A 198 -17.85 10.77 -2.19
CA ASP A 198 -17.83 11.41 -3.52
C ASP A 198 -17.86 12.95 -3.50
N ASN A 199 -18.34 13.54 -2.41
CA ASN A 199 -18.51 14.98 -2.27
C ASN A 199 -17.26 15.72 -1.75
N ILE A 200 -16.11 15.03 -1.63
CA ILE A 200 -14.85 15.62 -1.15
C ILE A 200 -13.74 15.51 -2.19
N THR A 201 -12.87 16.51 -2.22
CA THR A 201 -11.71 16.56 -3.12
C THR A 201 -10.51 15.81 -2.56
N HIS A 202 -10.34 15.78 -1.24
CA HIS A 202 -9.27 15.10 -0.53
C HIS A 202 -9.66 14.81 0.92
N VAL A 203 -8.98 13.84 1.53
CA VAL A 203 -9.08 13.52 2.96
C VAL A 203 -7.75 13.87 3.61
N SER A 204 -7.76 14.82 4.57
CA SER A 204 -6.59 15.05 5.42
C SER A 204 -6.44 13.91 6.41
N THR A 205 -5.31 13.21 6.36
CA THR A 205 -5.08 12.03 7.19
C THR A 205 -3.58 11.83 7.45
N ARG A 206 -3.27 11.11 8.55
CA ARG A 206 -1.90 10.70 8.80
C ARG A 206 -1.36 9.90 7.62
N VAL A 207 -0.16 10.25 7.17
CA VAL A 207 0.53 9.55 6.08
C VAL A 207 0.82 8.10 6.50
N ALA A 208 0.48 7.17 5.64
CA ALA A 208 0.74 5.75 5.79
C ALA A 208 0.95 5.14 4.41
N GLY A 209 1.69 4.04 4.34
CA GLY A 209 2.04 3.37 3.08
C GLY A 209 3.53 3.07 3.02
N THR A 210 4.04 2.71 1.85
CA THR A 210 5.41 2.25 1.64
C THR A 210 6.23 3.33 0.93
N ILE A 211 7.40 3.67 1.49
CA ILE A 211 8.35 4.60 0.86
C ILE A 211 8.73 4.06 -0.52
N GLY A 212 8.88 4.97 -1.50
CA GLY A 212 9.11 4.63 -2.90
C GLY A 212 7.82 4.54 -3.74
N TYR A 213 6.66 4.34 -3.10
CA TYR A 213 5.34 4.33 -3.75
C TYR A 213 4.44 5.49 -3.33
N LEU A 214 4.85 6.26 -2.31
CA LEU A 214 4.06 7.36 -1.79
C LEU A 214 4.00 8.54 -2.77
N ALA A 215 2.80 8.97 -3.11
CA ALA A 215 2.59 10.18 -3.88
C ALA A 215 3.08 11.42 -3.10
N PRO A 216 3.78 12.37 -3.74
CA PRO A 216 4.42 13.49 -3.04
C PRO A 216 3.44 14.39 -2.29
N GLU A 217 2.26 14.71 -2.84
CA GLU A 217 1.24 15.51 -2.17
C GLU A 217 0.68 14.82 -0.92
N TYR A 218 0.58 13.49 -0.97
CA TYR A 218 0.14 12.72 0.17
C TYR A 218 1.23 12.64 1.23
N ALA A 219 2.48 12.37 0.83
CA ALA A 219 3.62 12.26 1.74
C ALA A 219 3.94 13.58 2.46
N LEU A 220 3.87 14.72 1.75
CA LEU A 220 4.25 16.03 2.27
C LEU A 220 3.11 16.75 3.00
N LEU A 221 1.89 16.64 2.49
CA LEU A 221 0.75 17.43 2.95
C LEU A 221 -0.33 16.60 3.66
N GLY A 222 -0.22 15.26 3.66
CA GLY A 222 -1.26 14.38 4.18
C GLY A 222 -2.57 14.41 3.38
N GLN A 223 -2.56 14.98 2.17
CA GLN A 223 -3.72 15.10 1.29
C GLN A 223 -3.94 13.81 0.51
N LEU A 224 -4.78 12.94 1.04
CA LEU A 224 -5.15 11.68 0.40
C LEU A 224 -6.20 11.91 -0.68
N THR A 225 -5.95 11.42 -1.87
CA THR A 225 -6.88 11.38 -3.00
C THR A 225 -6.83 10.01 -3.70
N LYS A 226 -7.81 9.69 -4.55
CA LYS A 226 -7.75 8.51 -5.44
C LYS A 226 -6.49 8.51 -6.32
N LYS A 227 -5.93 9.71 -6.61
CA LYS A 227 -4.71 9.89 -7.41
C LYS A 227 -3.42 9.47 -6.70
N ALA A 228 -3.45 9.29 -5.38
CA ALA A 228 -2.33 8.71 -4.64
C ALA A 228 -2.12 7.24 -5.01
N ASP A 229 -3.20 6.43 -5.13
CA ASP A 229 -3.10 5.05 -5.62
C ASP A 229 -2.69 4.98 -7.09
N VAL A 230 -3.11 5.96 -7.92
CA VAL A 230 -2.66 6.06 -9.32
C VAL A 230 -1.15 6.26 -9.41
N TYR A 231 -0.58 7.11 -8.55
CA TYR A 231 0.86 7.30 -8.46
C TYR A 231 1.57 5.99 -8.09
N SER A 232 1.12 5.33 -7.02
CA SER A 232 1.67 4.05 -6.56
C SER A 232 1.58 2.98 -7.66
N PHE A 233 0.47 2.97 -8.43
CA PHE A 233 0.29 2.07 -9.57
C PHE A 233 1.27 2.39 -10.72
N GLY A 234 1.56 3.66 -10.98
CA GLY A 234 2.59 4.07 -11.94
C GLY A 234 3.97 3.52 -11.57
N VAL A 235 4.36 3.64 -10.29
CA VAL A 235 5.60 3.03 -9.77
C VAL A 235 5.59 1.51 -9.96
N LEU A 236 4.47 0.85 -9.67
CA LEU A 236 4.30 -0.59 -9.85
C LEU A 236 4.48 -1.03 -11.32
N ILE A 237 3.97 -0.26 -12.30
CA ILE A 237 4.21 -0.55 -13.72
C ILE A 237 5.71 -0.50 -14.03
N LEU A 238 6.44 0.51 -13.51
CA LEU A 238 7.89 0.59 -13.72
C LEU A 238 8.62 -0.62 -13.14
N GLU A 239 8.24 -1.10 -11.95
CA GLU A 239 8.80 -2.34 -11.38
C GLU A 239 8.49 -3.57 -12.23
N ILE A 240 7.27 -3.69 -12.75
CA ILE A 240 6.85 -4.82 -13.60
C ILE A 240 7.64 -4.83 -14.91
N VAL A 241 7.89 -3.66 -15.50
CA VAL A 241 8.65 -3.55 -16.76
C VAL A 241 10.14 -3.81 -16.53
N SER A 242 10.70 -3.21 -15.48
CA SER A 242 12.16 -3.25 -15.25
C SER A 242 12.66 -4.50 -14.52
N GLY A 243 11.76 -5.27 -13.87
CA GLY A 243 12.16 -6.35 -12.98
C GLY A 243 12.98 -5.87 -11.77
N SER A 244 12.92 -4.58 -11.45
CA SER A 244 13.71 -3.95 -10.39
C SER A 244 12.81 -3.30 -9.35
N SER A 245 13.22 -3.36 -8.06
CA SER A 245 12.47 -2.73 -6.98
C SER A 245 12.57 -1.21 -7.04
N SER A 246 11.47 -0.52 -6.73
CA SER A 246 11.41 0.94 -6.62
C SER A 246 12.37 1.52 -5.56
N SER A 247 12.77 0.69 -4.60
CA SER A 247 13.63 1.06 -3.46
C SER A 247 15.05 0.51 -3.58
N ASN A 248 15.45 -0.01 -4.75
CA ASN A 248 16.71 -0.72 -4.86
C ASN A 248 17.91 0.26 -4.89
N ALA A 249 18.80 0.17 -3.90
CA ALA A 249 20.06 0.91 -3.80
C ALA A 249 21.09 0.58 -4.91
N ALA A 250 20.76 -0.31 -5.85
CA ALA A 250 21.66 -0.79 -6.90
C ALA A 250 21.91 0.21 -8.04
N PHE A 251 21.26 1.37 -8.03
CA PHE A 251 21.38 2.36 -9.11
C PHE A 251 22.51 3.39 -8.91
N GLY A 252 23.52 3.08 -8.09
CA GLY A 252 24.72 3.90 -7.89
C GLY A 252 24.74 4.71 -6.61
N GLU A 253 25.86 5.42 -6.34
CA GLU A 253 26.10 6.22 -5.12
C GLU A 253 25.10 7.39 -4.96
N ASP A 254 24.50 7.87 -6.03
CA ASP A 254 23.40 8.81 -6.05
C ASP A 254 22.09 8.03 -6.15
N LEU A 255 21.52 7.62 -5.03
CA LEU A 255 20.21 6.96 -4.80
C LEU A 255 19.12 7.39 -5.81
N LEU A 256 19.31 7.09 -7.10
CA LEU A 256 18.29 7.25 -8.12
C LEU A 256 17.21 6.21 -7.87
N ILE A 257 16.04 6.67 -7.42
CA ILE A 257 14.86 5.81 -7.36
C ILE A 257 14.38 5.53 -8.79
N LEU A 258 13.74 4.39 -8.96
CA LEU A 258 13.26 3.90 -10.26
C LEU A 258 12.48 4.97 -11.06
N VAL A 259 11.73 5.82 -10.38
CA VAL A 259 10.97 6.95 -10.96
C VAL A 259 11.88 7.97 -11.65
N GLU A 260 12.96 8.39 -10.98
CA GLU A 260 13.91 9.36 -11.51
C GLU A 260 14.73 8.77 -12.66
N TRP A 261 15.10 7.50 -12.55
CA TRP A 261 15.79 6.79 -13.61
C TRP A 261 14.93 6.68 -14.88
N ALA A 262 13.65 6.32 -14.75
CA ALA A 262 12.74 6.28 -15.88
C ALA A 262 12.56 7.66 -16.53
N TRP A 263 12.51 8.75 -15.74
CA TRP A 263 12.43 10.09 -16.28
C TRP A 263 13.69 10.50 -17.03
N LYS A 264 14.87 10.25 -16.47
CA LYS A 264 16.15 10.49 -17.13
C LYS A 264 16.25 9.76 -18.46
N LEU A 265 15.90 8.47 -18.51
CA LEU A 265 15.89 7.69 -19.75
C LEU A 265 14.92 8.26 -20.79
N ARG A 266 13.78 8.83 -20.35
CA ARG A 266 12.86 9.54 -21.25
C ARG A 266 13.50 10.78 -21.86
N GLU A 267 14.20 11.60 -21.06
CA GLU A 267 14.87 12.80 -21.56
C GLU A 267 16.00 12.47 -22.55
N GLU A 268 16.68 11.34 -22.33
CA GLU A 268 17.72 10.81 -23.21
C GLU A 268 17.15 10.10 -24.47
N GLY A 269 15.83 9.88 -24.57
CA GLY A 269 15.22 9.11 -25.66
C GLY A 269 15.46 7.60 -25.59
N ARG A 270 15.82 7.06 -24.42
CA ARG A 270 16.30 5.69 -24.19
C ARG A 270 15.37 4.88 -23.27
N LEU A 271 14.06 5.10 -23.34
CA LEU A 271 13.09 4.44 -22.44
C LEU A 271 13.16 2.91 -22.45
N LEU A 272 13.58 2.28 -23.55
CA LEU A 272 13.72 0.82 -23.62
C LEU A 272 14.86 0.27 -22.75
N ASP A 273 15.81 1.10 -22.36
CA ASP A 273 16.90 0.68 -21.44
C ASP A 273 16.37 0.43 -20.01
N LEU A 274 15.12 0.80 -19.75
CA LEU A 274 14.42 0.47 -18.51
C LEU A 274 13.98 -1.01 -18.44
N VAL A 275 13.86 -1.68 -19.59
CA VAL A 275 13.29 -3.03 -19.67
C VAL A 275 14.18 -4.05 -18.97
N ASP A 276 13.56 -4.96 -18.24
CA ASP A 276 14.22 -6.07 -17.57
C ASP A 276 15.11 -6.85 -18.56
N PRO A 277 16.43 -6.96 -18.32
CA PRO A 277 17.33 -7.70 -19.19
C PRO A 277 16.97 -9.19 -19.34
N GLU A 278 16.18 -9.76 -18.43
CA GLU A 278 15.70 -11.14 -18.52
C GLU A 278 14.53 -11.31 -19.51
N LEU A 279 13.91 -10.19 -19.98
CA LEU A 279 12.89 -10.19 -21.03
C LEU A 279 13.54 -10.16 -22.42
N THR A 280 13.60 -11.30 -23.09
CA THR A 280 14.26 -11.45 -24.39
C THR A 280 13.32 -11.30 -25.59
N ASP A 281 12.01 -11.46 -25.40
CA ASP A 281 10.99 -11.38 -26.46
C ASP A 281 9.81 -10.56 -25.99
N TYR A 282 9.68 -9.35 -26.53
CA TYR A 282 8.60 -8.42 -26.22
C TYR A 282 8.32 -7.44 -27.36
N PRO A 283 7.06 -7.00 -27.57
CA PRO A 283 6.72 -5.97 -28.55
C PRO A 283 7.11 -4.58 -28.03
N GLU A 284 8.21 -4.03 -28.53
CA GLU A 284 8.77 -2.74 -28.09
C GLU A 284 7.74 -1.61 -28.01
N ALA A 285 6.89 -1.48 -29.02
CA ALA A 285 5.86 -0.43 -29.05
C ALA A 285 4.85 -0.56 -27.91
N GLU A 286 4.59 -1.78 -27.47
CA GLU A 286 3.69 -2.02 -26.33
C GLU A 286 4.39 -1.73 -25.00
N VAL A 287 5.62 -2.21 -24.82
CA VAL A 287 6.43 -1.94 -23.63
C VAL A 287 6.63 -0.43 -23.45
N LEU A 288 7.03 0.29 -24.51
CA LEU A 288 7.13 1.75 -24.50
C LEU A 288 5.83 2.42 -24.08
N ARG A 289 4.69 1.89 -24.54
CA ARG A 289 3.39 2.41 -24.13
C ARG A 289 3.15 2.25 -22.64
N PHE A 290 3.47 1.10 -22.05
CA PHE A 290 3.34 0.85 -20.60
C PHE A 290 4.23 1.79 -19.80
N ILE A 291 5.49 1.99 -20.21
CA ILE A 291 6.40 2.93 -19.56
C ILE A 291 5.83 4.37 -19.63
N LYS A 292 5.35 4.80 -20.80
CA LYS A 292 4.73 6.13 -20.95
C LYS A 292 3.48 6.30 -20.08
N VAL A 293 2.62 5.28 -19.99
CA VAL A 293 1.45 5.32 -19.10
C VAL A 293 1.88 5.41 -17.64
N ALA A 294 2.93 4.70 -17.23
CA ALA A 294 3.50 4.86 -15.90
C ALA A 294 3.94 6.32 -15.64
N LEU A 295 4.64 6.96 -16.60
CA LEU A 295 5.02 8.36 -16.49
C LEU A 295 3.82 9.31 -16.33
N PHE A 296 2.70 9.06 -17.02
CA PHE A 296 1.46 9.81 -16.79
C PHE A 296 0.90 9.62 -15.38
N CYS A 297 1.04 8.44 -14.82
CA CYS A 297 0.55 8.14 -13.47
C CYS A 297 1.38 8.80 -12.35
N ILE A 298 2.69 8.99 -12.56
CA ILE A 298 3.61 9.51 -11.53
C ILE A 298 3.89 11.01 -11.64
N GLN A 299 3.13 11.76 -12.45
CA GLN A 299 3.29 13.21 -12.56
C GLN A 299 3.21 13.89 -11.18
N SER A 300 4.00 14.96 -10.99
CA SER A 300 4.07 15.71 -9.73
C SER A 300 2.69 16.25 -9.33
N ALA A 301 1.99 16.93 -10.25
CA ALA A 301 0.67 17.48 -10.01
C ALA A 301 -0.40 16.36 -10.08
N TYR A 302 -1.05 16.04 -8.96
CA TYR A 302 -2.03 14.95 -8.88
C TYR A 302 -3.22 15.11 -9.84
N ASN A 303 -3.65 16.33 -10.14
CA ASN A 303 -4.75 16.61 -11.06
C ASN A 303 -4.42 16.29 -12.53
N GLN A 304 -3.14 16.23 -12.90
CA GLN A 304 -2.68 15.85 -14.24
C GLN A 304 -2.63 14.32 -14.42
N ARG A 305 -2.60 13.56 -13.33
CA ARG A 305 -2.64 12.09 -13.41
C ARG A 305 -4.00 11.62 -13.94
N PRO A 306 -4.03 10.59 -14.82
CA PRO A 306 -5.29 9.99 -15.27
C PRO A 306 -6.05 9.36 -14.07
N ASN A 307 -7.35 9.10 -14.21
CA ASN A 307 -8.05 8.16 -13.34
C ASN A 307 -7.82 6.71 -13.81
N MET A 308 -8.21 5.71 -12.99
CA MET A 308 -7.90 4.31 -13.33
C MET A 308 -8.61 3.80 -14.59
N LYS A 309 -9.84 4.24 -14.89
CA LYS A 309 -10.53 3.92 -16.15
C LYS A 309 -9.79 4.50 -17.36
N GLN A 310 -9.24 5.70 -17.24
CA GLN A 310 -8.37 6.28 -18.27
C GLN A 310 -7.07 5.50 -18.43
N VAL A 311 -6.45 5.08 -17.31
CA VAL A 311 -5.24 4.25 -17.34
C VAL A 311 -5.47 2.95 -18.10
N ILE A 312 -6.59 2.26 -17.87
CA ILE A 312 -6.95 1.03 -18.60
C ILE A 312 -7.03 1.31 -20.11
N LYS A 313 -7.75 2.36 -20.53
CA LYS A 313 -7.85 2.76 -21.95
C LYS A 313 -6.49 3.09 -22.56
N MET A 314 -5.63 3.75 -21.79
CA MET A 314 -4.26 4.07 -22.22
C MET A 314 -3.41 2.81 -22.40
N LEU A 315 -3.49 1.83 -21.49
CA LEU A 315 -2.78 0.56 -21.59
C LEU A 315 -3.32 -0.31 -22.74
N SER A 316 -4.63 -0.35 -22.94
CA SER A 316 -5.32 -1.15 -23.98
C SER A 316 -5.25 -0.57 -25.38
N LYS A 317 -4.50 0.53 -25.62
CA LYS A 317 -4.38 1.21 -26.92
C LYS A 317 -5.66 1.88 -27.42
N GLU A 318 -6.69 2.03 -26.59
CA GLU A 318 -7.95 2.69 -26.97
C GLU A 318 -7.80 4.20 -27.20
N VAL A 319 -6.76 4.82 -26.60
CA VAL A 319 -6.49 6.25 -26.71
C VAL A 319 -5.06 6.53 -27.15
N LYS A 320 -4.86 7.60 -27.94
CA LYS A 320 -3.53 8.10 -28.31
C LYS A 320 -2.92 8.88 -27.15
N LEU A 321 -1.68 8.57 -26.78
CA LEU A 321 -0.95 9.28 -25.73
C LEU A 321 -0.43 10.62 -26.26
N ASN A 322 -0.75 11.71 -25.57
CA ASN A 322 -0.20 13.04 -25.87
C ASN A 322 1.00 13.33 -24.95
N GLU A 323 2.18 12.92 -25.37
CA GLU A 323 3.43 13.03 -24.60
C GLU A 323 3.85 14.47 -24.27
N LYS A 324 3.29 15.48 -24.95
CA LYS A 324 3.51 16.91 -24.63
C LYS A 324 2.92 17.31 -23.28
N LEU A 325 2.00 16.51 -22.75
CA LEU A 325 1.39 16.73 -21.43
C LEU A 325 2.19 16.11 -20.28
N LEU A 326 3.25 15.36 -20.58
CA LEU A 326 4.10 14.77 -19.55
C LEU A 326 4.96 15.85 -18.87
N THR A 327 4.89 15.87 -17.55
CA THR A 327 5.71 16.72 -16.69
C THR A 327 6.61 15.87 -15.80
N GLU A 328 7.66 16.47 -15.28
CA GLU A 328 8.59 15.79 -14.37
C GLU A 328 7.85 15.15 -13.18
N PRO A 329 8.18 13.91 -12.81
CA PRO A 329 7.56 13.23 -11.69
C PRO A 329 7.94 13.89 -10.36
N GLY A 330 7.00 13.87 -9.42
CA GLY A 330 7.29 14.23 -8.04
C GLY A 330 7.81 13.02 -7.29
N VAL A 331 8.85 13.24 -6.47
CA VAL A 331 9.45 12.20 -5.65
C VAL A 331 9.53 12.65 -4.20
N TYR A 332 9.09 11.78 -3.28
CA TYR A 332 9.26 11.99 -1.85
C TYR A 332 10.50 11.25 -1.34
N ARG A 333 11.42 12.00 -0.73
CA ARG A 333 12.58 11.45 -0.01
C ARG A 333 12.46 11.82 1.47
N PRO A 334 12.42 10.84 2.39
CA PRO A 334 12.50 11.14 3.82
C PRO A 334 13.89 11.73 4.11
N HIS A 335 13.93 12.83 4.86
CA HIS A 335 15.20 13.41 5.32
C HIS A 335 15.95 12.41 6.20
N SER A 336 17.08 11.89 5.74
CA SER A 336 18.04 11.22 6.61
C SER A 336 18.66 12.29 7.51
N SER A 337 18.39 12.24 8.82
CA SER A 337 19.11 13.04 9.79
C SER A 337 20.56 12.54 9.84
N LYS A 338 21.44 13.10 9.01
CA LYS A 338 22.87 13.01 9.24
C LYS A 338 23.14 13.69 10.57
N ARG A 339 23.46 12.95 11.60
CA ARG A 339 24.18 13.45 12.76
C ARG A 339 25.53 13.95 12.26
N SER A 340 25.61 15.25 11.96
CA SER A 340 26.89 15.92 11.81
C SER A 340 27.55 16.00 13.17
N SER A 341 28.51 15.12 13.40
CA SER A 341 29.52 15.28 14.45
C SER A 341 30.56 16.28 13.96
N ASP A 342 30.21 17.54 13.96
CA ASP A 342 31.19 18.63 13.88
C ASP A 342 31.31 19.27 15.24
N SER A 343 32.33 18.79 15.97
CA SER A 343 32.94 19.52 17.07
C SER A 343 33.82 20.62 16.47
N SER A 344 33.33 21.84 16.38
CA SER A 344 34.15 23.03 16.17
C SER A 344 33.88 24.05 17.26
N ASN A 345 34.94 24.33 18.01
CA ASN A 345 35.09 25.37 18.99
C ASN A 345 34.49 26.71 18.53
N ILE A 346 33.59 27.30 19.29
CA ILE A 346 33.24 28.71 19.16
C ILE A 346 33.56 29.43 20.48
N THR A 347 34.57 30.26 20.37
CA THR A 347 34.92 31.31 21.32
C THR A 347 33.80 32.36 21.43
N THR A 348 33.53 32.71 22.66
CA THR A 348 32.58 33.73 23.11
C THR A 348 32.93 35.15 22.63
N SER A 349 31.94 35.92 22.17
CA SER A 349 31.88 37.36 22.46
C SER A 349 30.43 37.86 22.37
N SER A 350 30.06 38.55 23.41
CA SER A 350 28.77 39.15 23.73
C SER A 350 28.43 40.42 22.91
N LYS A 351 27.14 40.63 22.58
CA LYS A 351 26.34 41.87 22.91
C LYS A 351 25.01 41.89 22.16
N GLY A 352 23.94 41.83 22.86
CA GLY A 352 22.67 42.48 22.98
C GLY A 352 21.91 43.04 21.79
N LYS A 353 20.63 42.64 21.59
CA LYS A 353 19.44 43.45 21.75
C LYS A 353 18.15 42.69 21.47
N LYS A 354 17.10 43.07 22.21
CA LYS A 354 15.73 42.56 22.27
C LYS A 354 14.98 42.68 20.94
N GLY A 355 14.08 41.74 20.70
CA GLY A 355 12.98 41.87 19.72
C GLY A 355 12.08 40.62 19.79
N VAL A 356 10.87 40.82 20.34
CA VAL A 356 9.80 39.82 20.53
C VAL A 356 9.08 39.63 19.20
N THR A 357 8.90 38.38 18.76
CA THR A 357 7.67 37.92 18.08
C THR A 357 7.61 36.38 18.14
N SER A 358 6.56 35.89 18.77
CA SER A 358 6.22 34.47 18.87
C SER A 358 5.70 33.96 17.54
N ALA A 359 6.28 32.89 17.06
CA ALA A 359 5.69 32.02 16.03
C ALA A 359 5.64 30.61 16.58
N ASN A 360 4.43 30.05 16.64
CA ASN A 360 4.11 28.73 17.11
C ASN A 360 4.84 27.65 16.27
N THR A 361 5.82 27.01 16.87
CA THR A 361 6.40 25.76 16.38
C THR A 361 5.48 24.62 16.83
N THR A 362 4.73 24.05 15.91
CA THR A 362 4.03 22.79 16.11
C THR A 362 5.07 21.66 16.06
N ASP A 363 5.27 21.02 17.19
CA ASP A 363 6.11 19.82 17.36
C ASP A 363 5.63 18.68 16.46
N PHE A 364 6.47 18.29 15.50
CA PHE A 364 6.35 17.06 14.73
C PHE A 364 6.86 15.88 15.58
N HIS A 365 5.99 15.28 16.38
CA HIS A 365 6.33 14.04 17.07
C HIS A 365 5.91 12.80 16.28
N SER A 366 6.90 11.95 16.05
CA SER A 366 6.89 10.50 15.78
C SER A 366 6.26 10.00 14.48
N PHE A 367 7.12 9.82 13.48
CA PHE A 367 6.95 8.80 12.45
C PHE A 367 7.20 7.41 13.07
N GLN A 368 6.16 6.69 13.46
CA GLN A 368 6.22 5.27 13.80
C GLN A 368 5.19 4.53 12.95
N SER A 369 5.62 3.97 11.90
CA SER A 369 5.22 2.79 11.10
C SER A 369 5.58 2.96 9.62
N VAL A 370 6.88 2.98 9.36
CA VAL A 370 7.41 2.74 8.02
C VAL A 370 8.03 1.35 8.10
N SER A 371 7.47 0.38 7.40
CA SER A 371 8.06 -0.96 7.33
C SER A 371 9.23 -0.92 6.35
N GLU A 372 10.45 -0.87 6.89
CA GLU A 372 11.63 -1.24 6.12
C GLU A 372 11.62 -2.76 5.93
N MET A 373 11.53 -3.21 4.68
CA MET A 373 11.82 -4.61 4.34
C MET A 373 13.31 -4.74 4.06
N ILE A 374 14.02 -5.37 4.99
CA ILE A 374 15.37 -5.87 4.75
C ILE A 374 15.22 -7.21 4.02
N PRO A 375 15.79 -7.39 2.82
CA PRO A 375 15.80 -8.69 2.16
C PRO A 375 16.75 -9.63 2.90
N ARG A 376 16.28 -10.82 3.23
CA ARG A 376 17.09 -11.97 3.60
C ARG A 376 17.04 -13.01 2.52
#